data_1e9bf35bfeb836a7bc0bf03d1de8deeb
#
_entry.id   1e9bf35bfeb836a7bc0bf03d1de8deeb
#
_cell.length_a   1.000
_cell.length_b   1.000
_cell.length_c   1.000
_cell.angle_alpha   90.00
_cell.angle_beta   90.00
_cell.angle_gamma   90.00
#
_symmetry.space_group_name_H-M   'P 1'
#
loop_
_entity.id
_entity.type
_entity.pdbx_description
1 polymer ?
#
loop_
_entity_poly.entity_id
_entity_poly.type
_entity_poly.pdbx_seq_one_letter_code
_entity_poly.pdbx_strand_id
1 'polypeptide(L)'
;MTTDMQPIHALLLQTLQEHRFATSHQLTRLTMHRYGNRRSAIRQTSRHLRELHRQHYLVRLERRIGGWQGGSGVSIWTLSTKGVRHLSGGSRRVRPHHHTTTFLHHSLAVTETRVTLHEAARQFHRDLEVQVEPHCWRRHLDGHGAAITLKPDLAATVTGDEYVDRYFIEVDRDTENPARVITKCWRYLQHQRSGEEQRKQGVYPAVVWLVPHESRKQQIATAIASEPGLPKDLFTVTTMAELHLLVRDGPAPNT
;
A
#
# COMPACT_ATOMS: atom_id res chain seq x y z
N MET A 1 -27.57 -17.65 12.01
CA MET A 1 -26.67 -18.71 11.52
C MET A 1 -25.43 -18.03 10.95
N THR A 2 -24.38 -17.95 11.73
CA THR A 2 -23.06 -17.48 11.30
C THR A 2 -22.48 -18.61 10.45
N THR A 3 -22.58 -18.51 9.12
CA THR A 3 -21.91 -19.43 8.22
C THR A 3 -20.42 -19.30 8.52
N ASP A 4 -19.82 -20.37 8.99
CA ASP A 4 -18.39 -20.46 9.30
C ASP A 4 -17.61 -20.13 8.02
N MET A 5 -17.10 -18.91 7.95
CA MET A 5 -16.43 -18.39 6.76
C MET A 5 -15.05 -19.01 6.68
N GLN A 6 -14.72 -19.63 5.55
CA GLN A 6 -13.38 -20.20 5.34
C GLN A 6 -12.28 -19.16 5.60
N PRO A 7 -11.17 -19.52 6.24
CA PRO A 7 -10.09 -18.57 6.55
C PRO A 7 -9.56 -17.80 5.32
N ILE A 8 -9.55 -18.43 4.15
CA ILE A 8 -9.15 -17.78 2.89
C ILE A 8 -10.17 -16.71 2.44
N HIS A 9 -11.46 -16.93 2.65
CA HIS A 9 -12.51 -15.95 2.34
C HIS A 9 -12.36 -14.72 3.26
N ALA A 10 -12.13 -14.93 4.55
CA ALA A 10 -11.89 -13.85 5.50
C ALA A 10 -10.67 -13.00 5.08
N LEU A 11 -9.56 -13.65 4.72
CA LEU A 11 -8.36 -12.98 4.24
C LEU A 11 -8.62 -12.12 2.98
N LEU A 12 -9.32 -12.67 1.98
CA LEU A 12 -9.64 -11.94 0.75
C LEU A 12 -10.54 -10.73 1.03
N LEU A 13 -11.55 -10.88 1.90
CA LEU A 13 -12.45 -9.80 2.26
C LEU A 13 -11.71 -8.71 3.06
N GLN A 14 -10.86 -9.07 4.03
CA GLN A 14 -10.04 -8.13 4.79
C GLN A 14 -9.07 -7.35 3.88
N THR A 15 -8.38 -8.04 2.97
CA THR A 15 -7.51 -7.38 1.99
C THR A 15 -8.27 -6.33 1.18
N LEU A 16 -9.49 -6.66 0.73
CA LEU A 16 -10.32 -5.71 -0.03
C LEU A 16 -10.94 -4.62 0.86
N GLN A 17 -11.10 -4.85 2.15
CA GLN A 17 -11.49 -3.80 3.09
C GLN A 17 -10.37 -2.76 3.27
N GLU A 18 -9.16 -3.23 3.41
CA GLU A 18 -7.96 -2.40 3.60
C GLU A 18 -7.62 -1.59 2.33
N HIS A 19 -7.56 -2.25 1.18
CA HIS A 19 -7.11 -1.65 -0.08
C HIS A 19 -8.22 -1.08 -0.96
N ARG A 20 -9.48 -1.37 -0.66
CA ARG A 20 -10.68 -1.04 -1.46
C ARG A 20 -10.74 -1.76 -2.79
N PHE A 21 -9.63 -1.85 -3.53
CA PHE A 21 -9.54 -2.53 -4.83
C PHE A 21 -8.32 -3.42 -4.90
N ALA A 22 -8.49 -4.59 -5.54
CA ALA A 22 -7.39 -5.45 -5.92
C ALA A 22 -7.73 -6.20 -7.20
N THR A 23 -6.71 -6.51 -8.00
CA THR A 23 -6.86 -7.39 -9.16
C THR A 23 -6.83 -8.86 -8.73
N SER A 24 -7.40 -9.74 -9.57
CA SER A 24 -7.29 -11.20 -9.36
C SER A 24 -5.83 -11.64 -9.24
N HIS A 25 -4.93 -11.00 -10.00
CA HIS A 25 -3.50 -11.29 -9.97
C HIS A 25 -2.86 -10.92 -8.63
N GLN A 26 -3.12 -9.72 -8.12
CA GLN A 26 -2.63 -9.26 -6.82
C GLN A 26 -3.10 -10.16 -5.68
N LEU A 27 -4.40 -10.50 -5.65
CA LEU A 27 -4.96 -11.40 -4.65
C LEU A 27 -4.36 -12.81 -4.74
N THR A 28 -4.09 -13.32 -5.95
CA THR A 28 -3.41 -14.59 -6.14
C THR A 28 -1.98 -14.56 -5.57
N ARG A 29 -1.21 -13.51 -5.84
CA ARG A 29 0.18 -13.35 -5.34
C ARG A 29 0.22 -13.26 -3.81
N LEU A 30 -0.70 -12.52 -3.20
CA LEU A 30 -0.81 -12.44 -1.74
C LEU A 30 -1.10 -13.79 -1.09
N THR A 31 -1.91 -14.62 -1.73
CA THR A 31 -2.34 -15.93 -1.19
C THR A 31 -1.48 -17.11 -1.66
N MET A 32 -0.50 -16.87 -2.55
CA MET A 32 0.26 -17.93 -3.23
C MET A 32 0.98 -18.88 -2.27
N HIS A 33 1.47 -18.38 -1.14
CA HIS A 33 2.14 -19.16 -0.11
C HIS A 33 1.27 -20.25 0.54
N ARG A 34 -0.05 -20.20 0.34
CA ARG A 34 -1.01 -21.18 0.85
C ARG A 34 -1.19 -22.39 -0.09
N TYR A 35 -0.57 -22.34 -1.27
CA TYR A 35 -0.75 -23.34 -2.32
C TYR A 35 0.59 -23.88 -2.76
N GLY A 36 0.63 -25.16 -3.16
CA GLY A 36 1.89 -25.83 -3.52
C GLY A 36 2.57 -25.29 -4.79
N ASN A 37 1.83 -24.59 -5.68
CA ASN A 37 2.41 -23.98 -6.87
C ASN A 37 1.51 -22.86 -7.44
N ARG A 38 2.10 -22.05 -8.34
CA ARG A 38 1.43 -20.89 -8.97
C ARG A 38 0.14 -21.26 -9.72
N ARG A 39 0.12 -22.39 -10.44
CA ARG A 39 -1.06 -22.84 -11.21
C ARG A 39 -2.23 -23.15 -10.27
N SER A 40 -1.95 -23.83 -9.17
CA SER A 40 -2.93 -24.12 -8.12
C SER A 40 -3.43 -22.81 -7.47
N ALA A 41 -2.53 -21.90 -7.12
CA ALA A 41 -2.89 -20.60 -6.55
C ALA A 41 -3.86 -19.82 -7.44
N ILE A 42 -3.57 -19.70 -8.74
CA ILE A 42 -4.44 -19.00 -9.71
C ILE A 42 -5.83 -19.65 -9.75
N ARG A 43 -5.89 -20.97 -9.88
CA ARG A 43 -7.15 -21.71 -9.97
C ARG A 43 -7.99 -21.57 -8.70
N GLN A 44 -7.38 -21.78 -7.54
CA GLN A 44 -8.08 -21.76 -6.25
C GLN A 44 -8.52 -20.33 -5.88
N THR A 45 -7.65 -19.33 -6.01
CA THR A 45 -8.03 -17.93 -5.75
C THR A 45 -9.16 -17.50 -6.67
N SER A 46 -9.11 -17.84 -7.96
CA SER A 46 -10.20 -17.54 -8.90
C SER A 46 -11.51 -18.24 -8.52
N ARG A 47 -11.46 -19.46 -7.97
CA ARG A 47 -12.64 -20.18 -7.47
C ARG A 47 -13.24 -19.46 -6.25
N HIS A 48 -12.41 -19.07 -5.27
CA HIS A 48 -12.86 -18.35 -4.08
C HIS A 48 -13.45 -16.98 -4.41
N LEU A 49 -12.83 -16.22 -5.33
CA LEU A 49 -13.35 -14.92 -5.77
C LEU A 49 -14.72 -15.06 -6.45
N ARG A 50 -14.89 -16.07 -7.32
CA ARG A 50 -16.20 -16.35 -7.95
C ARG A 50 -17.25 -16.77 -6.93
N GLU A 51 -16.88 -17.57 -5.94
CA GLU A 51 -17.79 -17.98 -4.88
C GLU A 51 -18.25 -16.79 -4.02
N LEU A 52 -17.32 -15.93 -3.57
CA LEU A 52 -17.62 -14.72 -2.83
C LEU A 52 -18.49 -13.73 -3.64
N HIS A 53 -18.26 -13.67 -4.95
CA HIS A 53 -19.08 -12.86 -5.86
C HIS A 53 -20.50 -13.44 -6.00
N ARG A 54 -20.64 -14.76 -6.18
CA ARG A 54 -21.95 -15.44 -6.23
C ARG A 54 -22.75 -15.27 -4.94
N GLN A 55 -22.06 -15.23 -3.81
CA GLN A 55 -22.63 -14.96 -2.49
C GLN A 55 -22.88 -13.46 -2.23
N HIS A 56 -22.61 -12.59 -3.19
CA HIS A 56 -22.76 -11.14 -3.10
C HIS A 56 -21.89 -10.45 -2.05
N TYR A 57 -20.77 -11.01 -1.63
CA TYR A 57 -19.78 -10.32 -0.79
C TYR A 57 -18.86 -9.41 -1.60
N LEU A 58 -18.59 -9.78 -2.86
CA LEU A 58 -17.72 -9.03 -3.77
C LEU A 58 -18.48 -8.52 -4.99
N VAL A 59 -17.97 -7.40 -5.53
CA VAL A 59 -18.34 -6.88 -6.84
C VAL A 59 -17.12 -6.97 -7.75
N ARG A 60 -17.34 -7.45 -8.97
CA ARG A 60 -16.36 -7.39 -10.05
C ARG A 60 -16.62 -6.12 -10.85
N LEU A 61 -15.61 -5.27 -10.97
CA LEU A 61 -15.70 -4.07 -11.79
C LEU A 61 -15.54 -4.45 -13.27
N GLU A 62 -16.44 -3.97 -14.11
CA GLU A 62 -16.30 -4.09 -15.55
C GLU A 62 -15.11 -3.23 -16.03
N ARG A 63 -14.30 -3.80 -16.91
CA ARG A 63 -13.09 -3.17 -17.41
C ARG A 63 -13.42 -2.04 -18.38
N ARG A 64 -13.43 -0.80 -17.92
CA ARG A 64 -13.41 0.42 -18.77
C ARG A 64 -12.06 1.12 -18.75
N ILE A 65 -10.98 0.42 -18.48
CA ILE A 65 -9.65 1.02 -18.41
C ILE A 65 -8.85 0.56 -19.61
N GLY A 66 -8.84 1.39 -20.65
CA GLY A 66 -7.86 1.28 -21.73
C GLY A 66 -6.47 1.60 -21.20
N GLY A 67 -5.47 0.81 -21.57
CA GLY A 67 -4.12 1.31 -21.67
C GLY A 67 -3.10 0.98 -20.61
N TRP A 68 -3.20 -0.07 -19.78
CA TRP A 68 -2.00 -0.57 -19.14
C TRP A 68 -1.80 -2.07 -19.42
N GLN A 69 -0.70 -2.33 -20.15
CA GLN A 69 -0.16 -3.62 -20.59
C GLN A 69 -1.24 -4.67 -20.96
N GLY A 70 -1.47 -4.77 -22.25
CA GLY A 70 -2.40 -5.66 -22.89
C GLY A 70 -2.25 -7.12 -22.43
N GLY A 71 -3.13 -7.53 -21.52
CA GLY A 71 -3.31 -8.89 -21.10
C GLY A 71 -4.79 -9.12 -20.87
N SER A 72 -5.33 -10.12 -21.53
CA SER A 72 -6.71 -10.56 -21.40
C SER A 72 -7.11 -10.81 -19.95
N GLY A 73 -8.14 -10.08 -19.45
CA GLY A 73 -8.99 -10.63 -18.42
C GLY A 73 -8.60 -10.46 -16.95
N VAL A 74 -7.73 -9.52 -16.56
CA VAL A 74 -7.51 -9.26 -15.12
C VAL A 74 -8.71 -8.54 -14.53
N SER A 75 -9.52 -9.25 -13.75
CA SER A 75 -10.69 -8.69 -13.07
C SER A 75 -10.25 -7.86 -11.86
N ILE A 76 -10.89 -6.71 -11.66
CA ILE A 76 -10.75 -5.88 -10.46
C ILE A 76 -11.91 -6.19 -9.53
N TRP A 77 -11.59 -6.38 -8.26
CA TRP A 77 -12.53 -6.73 -7.21
C TRP A 77 -12.61 -5.67 -6.14
N THR A 78 -13.80 -5.49 -5.58
CA THR A 78 -14.08 -4.65 -4.43
C THR A 78 -15.17 -5.27 -3.57
N LEU A 79 -15.29 -4.83 -2.31
CA LEU A 79 -16.38 -5.28 -1.44
C LEU A 79 -17.73 -4.74 -1.94
N SER A 80 -18.75 -5.58 -1.87
CA SER A 80 -20.14 -5.14 -1.97
C SER A 80 -20.61 -4.52 -0.64
N THR A 81 -21.79 -3.93 -0.64
CA THR A 81 -22.48 -3.49 0.59
C THR A 81 -22.62 -4.62 1.62
N LYS A 82 -22.93 -5.86 1.15
CA LYS A 82 -23.01 -7.04 2.01
C LYS A 82 -21.66 -7.40 2.58
N GLY A 83 -20.59 -7.37 1.77
CA GLY A 83 -19.22 -7.63 2.22
C GLY A 83 -18.77 -6.66 3.30
N VAL A 84 -18.99 -5.36 3.11
CA VAL A 84 -18.66 -4.34 4.11
C VAL A 84 -19.45 -4.54 5.41
N ARG A 85 -20.76 -4.80 5.32
CA ARG A 85 -21.60 -5.06 6.50
C ARG A 85 -21.15 -6.31 7.27
N HIS A 86 -20.76 -7.35 6.56
CA HIS A 86 -20.25 -8.57 7.17
C HIS A 86 -19.00 -8.31 8.02
N LEU A 87 -18.03 -7.55 7.49
CA LEU A 87 -16.80 -7.22 8.20
C LEU A 87 -16.98 -6.20 9.35
N SER A 88 -18.01 -5.34 9.26
CA SER A 88 -18.30 -4.33 10.28
C SER A 88 -19.33 -4.77 11.34
N GLY A 89 -19.71 -6.03 11.38
CA GLY A 89 -20.73 -6.53 12.33
C GLY A 89 -22.12 -5.92 12.11
N GLY A 90 -22.42 -5.46 10.90
CA GLY A 90 -23.77 -4.96 10.55
C GLY A 90 -24.01 -3.46 10.82
N SER A 91 -23.14 -2.76 11.52
CA SER A 91 -23.39 -1.40 12.04
C SER A 91 -23.12 -0.26 11.04
N ARG A 92 -22.48 -0.51 9.91
CA ARG A 92 -22.02 0.56 9.01
C ARG A 92 -22.99 0.81 7.84
N ARG A 93 -23.52 2.04 7.74
CA ARG A 93 -24.16 2.52 6.51
C ARG A 93 -23.09 2.70 5.43
N VAL A 94 -23.15 1.86 4.39
CA VAL A 94 -22.26 1.95 3.23
C VAL A 94 -22.94 2.77 2.15
N ARG A 95 -22.32 3.89 1.79
CA ARG A 95 -22.74 4.61 0.58
C ARG A 95 -21.92 4.06 -0.59
N PRO A 96 -22.55 3.76 -1.75
CA PRO A 96 -21.80 3.48 -2.97
C PRO A 96 -20.90 4.67 -3.28
N HIS A 97 -19.59 4.45 -3.30
CA HIS A 97 -18.66 5.50 -3.69
C HIS A 97 -18.46 5.42 -5.21
N HIS A 98 -18.75 6.52 -5.91
CA HIS A 98 -18.25 6.71 -7.27
C HIS A 98 -16.74 6.97 -7.18
N HIS A 99 -15.95 6.03 -7.64
CA HIS A 99 -14.49 6.18 -7.66
C HIS A 99 -14.07 6.78 -9.00
N THR A 100 -13.21 7.80 -8.94
CA THR A 100 -12.57 8.31 -10.15
C THR A 100 -11.57 7.28 -10.67
N THR A 101 -11.29 7.31 -11.97
CA THR A 101 -10.29 6.44 -12.59
C THR A 101 -8.91 6.63 -11.94
N THR A 102 -8.55 7.88 -11.61
CA THR A 102 -7.30 8.24 -10.93
C THR A 102 -7.19 7.57 -9.57
N PHE A 103 -8.27 7.61 -8.77
CA PHE A 103 -8.32 6.97 -7.46
C PHE A 103 -8.20 5.45 -7.55
N LEU A 104 -8.89 4.82 -8.51
CA LEU A 104 -8.80 3.37 -8.74
C LEU A 104 -7.37 2.95 -9.07
N HIS A 105 -6.72 3.66 -10.01
CA HIS A 105 -5.34 3.35 -10.39
C HIS A 105 -4.35 3.54 -9.24
N HIS A 106 -4.52 4.60 -8.44
CA HIS A 106 -3.69 4.81 -7.26
C HIS A 106 -3.89 3.68 -6.23
N SER A 107 -5.14 3.33 -5.90
CA SER A 107 -5.43 2.23 -4.98
C SER A 107 -4.83 0.90 -5.45
N LEU A 108 -4.88 0.60 -6.75
CA LEU A 108 -4.26 -0.61 -7.31
C LEU A 108 -2.72 -0.56 -7.23
N ALA A 109 -2.10 0.62 -7.38
CA ALA A 109 -0.66 0.78 -7.22
C ALA A 109 -0.24 0.59 -5.75
N VAL A 110 -0.99 1.14 -4.80
CA VAL A 110 -0.78 0.90 -3.35
C VAL A 110 -0.92 -0.60 -3.02
N THR A 111 -1.93 -1.28 -3.59
CA THR A 111 -2.09 -2.73 -3.43
C THR A 111 -0.89 -3.49 -4.01
N GLU A 112 -0.38 -3.07 -5.18
CA GLU A 112 0.80 -3.68 -5.80
C GLU A 112 2.04 -3.54 -4.93
N THR A 113 2.24 -2.36 -4.34
CA THR A 113 3.33 -2.10 -3.39
C THR A 113 3.30 -3.09 -2.22
N ARG A 114 2.13 -3.27 -1.58
CA ARG A 114 1.98 -4.27 -0.50
C ARG A 114 2.30 -5.68 -0.97
N VAL A 115 1.79 -6.09 -2.14
CA VAL A 115 2.06 -7.42 -2.71
C VAL A 115 3.56 -7.65 -2.87
N THR A 116 4.25 -6.68 -3.46
CA THR A 116 5.71 -6.76 -3.71
C THR A 116 6.50 -6.80 -2.40
N LEU A 117 6.12 -6.00 -1.40
CA LEU A 117 6.73 -6.06 -0.07
C LEU A 117 6.57 -7.45 0.58
N HIS A 118 5.38 -8.03 0.53
CA HIS A 118 5.15 -9.38 1.07
C HIS A 118 5.91 -10.48 0.30
N GLU A 119 6.09 -10.34 -1.00
CA GLU A 119 6.90 -11.27 -1.79
C GLU A 119 8.37 -11.16 -1.43
N ALA A 120 8.90 -9.94 -1.33
CA ALA A 120 10.27 -9.68 -0.90
C ALA A 120 10.53 -10.18 0.53
N ALA A 121 9.63 -9.91 1.47
CA ALA A 121 9.76 -10.36 2.85
C ALA A 121 9.84 -11.90 2.94
N ARG A 122 9.00 -12.60 2.19
CA ARG A 122 9.08 -14.08 2.09
C ARG A 122 10.38 -14.55 1.45
N GLN A 123 10.84 -13.86 0.40
CA GLN A 123 12.08 -14.21 -0.30
C GLN A 123 13.31 -14.08 0.60
N PHE A 124 13.34 -13.05 1.43
CA PHE A 124 14.49 -12.74 2.31
C PHE A 124 14.29 -13.19 3.76
N HIS A 125 13.23 -13.96 4.04
CA HIS A 125 12.92 -14.47 5.38
C HIS A 125 12.85 -13.35 6.43
N ARG A 126 12.13 -12.25 6.10
CA ARG A 126 11.89 -11.12 6.98
C ARG A 126 10.46 -11.12 7.47
N ASP A 127 10.24 -10.72 8.72
CA ASP A 127 8.90 -10.40 9.20
C ASP A 127 8.47 -9.05 8.67
N LEU A 128 7.22 -8.94 8.24
CA LEU A 128 6.68 -7.74 7.62
C LEU A 128 5.30 -7.41 8.18
N GLU A 129 5.19 -6.20 8.74
CA GLU A 129 3.92 -5.56 9.04
C GLU A 129 3.68 -4.43 8.05
N VAL A 130 2.48 -4.37 7.44
CA VAL A 130 2.07 -3.29 6.54
C VAL A 130 0.76 -2.69 7.02
N GLN A 131 0.76 -1.40 7.28
CA GLN A 131 -0.41 -0.60 7.60
C GLN A 131 -0.82 0.21 6.37
N VAL A 132 -2.09 0.18 6.02
CA VAL A 132 -2.70 0.97 4.94
C VAL A 132 -3.64 2.02 5.51
N GLU A 133 -4.12 2.93 4.68
CA GLU A 133 -5.12 3.95 5.08
C GLU A 133 -6.37 3.33 5.74
N PRO A 134 -6.87 3.87 6.84
CA PRO A 134 -6.38 5.02 7.61
C PRO A 134 -5.38 4.65 8.72
N HIS A 135 -4.98 3.38 8.87
CA HIS A 135 -4.16 2.88 9.98
C HIS A 135 -2.71 3.38 9.92
N CYS A 136 -2.22 3.72 8.71
CA CYS A 136 -0.89 4.34 8.53
C CYS A 136 -0.88 5.84 8.83
N TRP A 137 -2.02 6.49 9.06
CA TRP A 137 -2.08 7.93 9.33
C TRP A 137 -1.51 8.26 10.71
N ARG A 138 -0.81 9.40 10.78
CA ARG A 138 -0.16 9.89 12.01
C ARG A 138 -0.67 11.26 12.37
N ARG A 139 -1.14 11.42 13.59
CA ARG A 139 -1.63 12.70 14.13
C ARG A 139 -0.54 13.32 15.00
N HIS A 140 -0.32 14.61 14.86
CA HIS A 140 0.57 15.41 15.68
C HIS A 140 0.02 16.84 15.82
N LEU A 141 0.60 17.60 16.73
CA LEU A 141 0.32 19.02 16.85
C LEU A 141 1.40 19.81 16.10
N ASP A 142 1.01 20.86 15.40
CA ASP A 142 1.98 21.81 14.83
C ASP A 142 2.54 22.75 15.92
N GLY A 143 3.45 23.65 15.53
CA GLY A 143 4.07 24.62 16.44
C GLY A 143 3.10 25.60 17.08
N HIS A 144 1.86 25.68 16.61
CA HIS A 144 0.77 26.53 17.12
C HIS A 144 -0.29 25.73 17.88
N GLY A 145 -0.09 24.41 18.08
CA GLY A 145 -1.03 23.54 18.77
C GLY A 145 -2.20 23.03 17.92
N ALA A 146 -2.21 23.30 16.61
CA ALA A 146 -3.24 22.78 15.72
C ALA A 146 -2.98 21.30 15.36
N ALA A 147 -4.05 20.50 15.38
CA ALA A 147 -3.95 19.07 15.06
C ALA A 147 -3.77 18.86 13.54
N ILE A 148 -2.65 18.28 13.17
CA ILE A 148 -2.32 17.89 11.79
C ILE A 148 -2.33 16.38 11.65
N THR A 149 -2.74 15.88 10.49
CA THR A 149 -2.68 14.47 10.15
C THR A 149 -1.78 14.27 8.93
N LEU A 150 -0.63 13.61 9.14
CA LEU A 150 0.20 13.08 8.08
C LEU A 150 -0.47 11.81 7.53
N LYS A 151 -0.51 11.68 6.20
CA LYS A 151 -1.24 10.60 5.52
C LYS A 151 -0.35 9.90 4.49
N PRO A 152 0.58 9.03 4.94
CA PRO A 152 1.27 8.12 4.03
C PRO A 152 0.28 7.21 3.29
N ASP A 153 0.62 6.76 2.10
CA ASP A 153 -0.15 5.71 1.41
C ASP A 153 -0.02 4.37 2.13
N LEU A 154 1.17 4.08 2.66
CA LEU A 154 1.49 2.90 3.46
C LEU A 154 2.47 3.25 4.59
N ALA A 155 2.43 2.48 5.67
CA ALA A 155 3.53 2.36 6.61
C ALA A 155 3.95 0.89 6.68
N ALA A 156 5.25 0.61 6.64
CA ALA A 156 5.78 -0.74 6.70
C ALA A 156 6.84 -0.85 7.80
N THR A 157 6.85 -2.00 8.48
CA THR A 157 7.91 -2.39 9.41
C THR A 157 8.47 -3.71 8.92
N VAL A 158 9.77 -3.75 8.67
CA VAL A 158 10.52 -4.94 8.27
C VAL A 158 11.41 -5.33 9.42
N THR A 159 11.21 -6.52 9.99
CA THR A 159 12.02 -7.04 11.08
C THR A 159 12.97 -8.10 10.55
N GLY A 160 14.26 -7.86 10.72
CA GLY A 160 15.34 -8.80 10.47
C GLY A 160 15.91 -9.35 11.77
N ASP A 161 17.02 -10.07 11.66
CA ASP A 161 17.67 -10.70 12.82
C ASP A 161 18.33 -9.69 13.77
N GLU A 162 18.84 -8.57 13.23
CA GLU A 162 19.63 -7.60 13.99
C GLU A 162 18.96 -6.23 14.13
N TYR A 163 18.05 -5.87 13.22
CA TYR A 163 17.40 -4.55 13.19
C TYR A 163 15.97 -4.57 12.69
N VAL A 164 15.29 -3.46 12.98
CA VAL A 164 13.92 -3.20 12.57
C VAL A 164 13.89 -1.93 11.73
N ASP A 165 13.63 -2.09 10.44
CA ASP A 165 13.46 -0.97 9.52
C ASP A 165 12.01 -0.52 9.48
N ARG A 166 11.81 0.80 9.51
CA ARG A 166 10.47 1.42 9.47
C ARG A 166 10.38 2.39 8.32
N TYR A 167 9.27 2.34 7.60
CA TYR A 167 9.03 3.12 6.39
C TYR A 167 7.68 3.80 6.40
N PHE A 168 7.64 5.06 5.97
CA PHE A 168 6.47 5.67 5.36
C PHE A 168 6.64 5.63 3.85
N ILE A 169 5.64 5.14 3.12
CA ILE A 169 5.74 4.95 1.68
C ILE A 169 4.67 5.80 0.99
N GLU A 170 5.12 6.63 0.04
CA GLU A 170 4.29 7.38 -0.90
C GLU A 170 4.39 6.74 -2.28
N VAL A 171 3.25 6.44 -2.89
CA VAL A 171 3.18 5.79 -4.20
C VAL A 171 2.90 6.82 -5.28
N ASP A 172 3.95 7.33 -5.89
CA ASP A 172 3.85 8.25 -7.03
C ASP A 172 3.62 7.48 -8.33
N ARG A 173 2.69 7.96 -9.14
CA ARG A 173 2.34 7.39 -10.43
C ARG A 173 2.77 8.28 -11.61
N ASP A 174 3.71 9.19 -11.38
CA ASP A 174 4.12 10.22 -12.33
C ASP A 174 2.95 11.14 -12.75
N THR A 175 1.99 11.34 -11.85
CA THR A 175 0.83 12.21 -12.06
C THR A 175 0.90 13.48 -11.23
N GLU A 176 1.80 13.56 -10.25
CA GLU A 176 1.98 14.73 -9.40
C GLU A 176 3.12 15.62 -9.92
N ASN A 177 2.92 16.95 -9.82
CA ASN A 177 4.00 17.91 -10.05
C ASN A 177 5.08 17.74 -8.94
N PRO A 178 6.39 17.77 -9.26
CA PRO A 178 7.46 17.73 -8.27
C PRO A 178 7.30 18.73 -7.11
N ALA A 179 6.75 19.91 -7.34
CA ALA A 179 6.46 20.88 -6.29
C ALA A 179 5.48 20.37 -5.21
N ARG A 180 4.53 19.51 -5.58
CA ARG A 180 3.64 18.85 -4.60
C ARG A 180 4.37 17.80 -3.79
N VAL A 181 5.29 17.07 -4.42
CA VAL A 181 6.17 16.13 -3.73
C VAL A 181 6.98 16.87 -2.66
N ILE A 182 7.62 17.99 -3.00
CA ILE A 182 8.35 18.82 -2.05
C ILE A 182 7.45 19.30 -0.91
N THR A 183 6.22 19.76 -1.22
CA THR A 183 5.24 20.13 -0.18
C THR A 183 4.95 18.98 0.79
N LYS A 184 4.84 17.73 0.29
CA LYS A 184 4.68 16.54 1.13
C LYS A 184 5.96 16.26 1.95
N CYS A 185 7.14 16.41 1.36
CA CYS A 185 8.41 16.25 2.09
C CYS A 185 8.50 17.20 3.30
N TRP A 186 8.09 18.45 3.15
CA TRP A 186 8.02 19.42 4.25
C TRP A 186 7.05 18.98 5.36
N ARG A 187 5.92 18.35 5.02
CA ARG A 187 4.99 17.77 6.01
C ARG A 187 5.62 16.61 6.79
N TYR A 188 6.41 15.76 6.13
CA TYR A 188 7.17 14.70 6.79
C TYR A 188 8.21 15.27 7.74
N LEU A 189 8.96 16.29 7.31
CA LEU A 189 9.94 16.96 8.17
C LEU A 189 9.28 17.64 9.39
N GLN A 190 8.12 18.28 9.20
CA GLN A 190 7.35 18.85 10.30
C GLN A 190 6.90 17.77 11.30
N HIS A 191 6.43 16.63 10.80
CA HIS A 191 6.05 15.49 11.65
C HIS A 191 7.26 14.88 12.36
N GLN A 192 8.42 14.75 11.70
CA GLN A 192 9.66 14.31 12.32
C GLN A 192 10.06 15.23 13.49
N ARG A 193 10.00 16.56 13.28
CA ARG A 193 10.31 17.57 14.30
C ARG A 193 9.34 17.56 15.49
N SER A 194 8.12 17.05 15.34
CA SER A 194 7.20 16.87 16.47
C SER A 194 7.67 15.82 17.48
N GLY A 195 8.56 14.90 17.08
CA GLY A 195 9.08 13.84 17.92
C GLY A 195 8.10 12.72 18.26
N GLU A 196 6.87 12.74 17.69
CA GLU A 196 5.81 11.76 18.05
C GLU A 196 6.18 10.32 17.70
N GLU A 197 6.76 10.08 16.51
CA GLU A 197 7.18 8.73 16.11
C GLU A 197 8.39 8.27 16.92
N GLN A 198 9.37 9.15 17.14
CA GLN A 198 10.57 8.81 17.91
C GLN A 198 10.22 8.43 19.35
N ARG A 199 9.26 9.13 19.97
CA ARG A 199 8.79 8.77 21.32
C ARG A 199 8.08 7.41 21.36
N LYS A 200 7.37 7.02 20.29
CA LYS A 200 6.62 5.76 20.22
C LYS A 200 7.45 4.59 19.74
N GLN A 201 8.36 4.82 18.79
CA GLN A 201 9.04 3.79 18.03
C GLN A 201 10.57 3.78 18.23
N GLY A 202 11.12 4.77 18.96
CA GLY A 202 12.55 4.97 19.16
C GLY A 202 13.23 5.69 18.00
N VAL A 203 12.72 5.58 16.80
CA VAL A 203 13.27 6.16 15.57
C VAL A 203 12.16 6.78 14.72
N TYR A 204 12.53 7.66 13.79
CA TYR A 204 11.62 8.14 12.76
C TYR A 204 11.73 7.23 11.53
N PRO A 205 10.60 6.79 10.94
CA PRO A 205 10.62 5.98 9.73
C PRO A 205 11.27 6.69 8.55
N ALA A 206 12.05 5.98 7.74
CA ALA A 206 12.51 6.50 6.47
C ALA A 206 11.33 6.76 5.53
N VAL A 207 11.34 7.89 4.82
CA VAL A 207 10.26 8.26 3.88
C VAL A 207 10.64 7.81 2.49
N VAL A 208 9.89 6.88 1.93
CA VAL A 208 10.15 6.26 0.63
C VAL A 208 9.18 6.79 -0.42
N TRP A 209 9.71 7.41 -1.46
CA TRP A 209 8.96 7.74 -2.67
C TRP A 209 9.10 6.60 -3.67
N LEU A 210 8.04 5.84 -3.85
CA LEU A 210 7.98 4.75 -4.81
C LEU A 210 7.45 5.27 -6.14
N VAL A 211 8.29 5.22 -7.16
CA VAL A 211 8.02 5.80 -8.48
C VAL A 211 7.97 4.73 -9.58
N PRO A 212 7.30 4.99 -10.73
CA PRO A 212 7.08 3.98 -11.75
C PRO A 212 8.31 3.63 -12.59
N HIS A 213 9.26 4.55 -12.77
CA HIS A 213 10.43 4.35 -13.67
C HIS A 213 11.60 5.27 -13.31
N GLU A 214 12.77 4.95 -13.84
CA GLU A 214 14.04 5.59 -13.49
C GLU A 214 14.09 7.10 -13.77
N SER A 215 13.52 7.55 -14.90
CA SER A 215 13.50 8.99 -15.19
C SER A 215 12.69 9.79 -14.13
N ARG A 216 11.61 9.20 -13.62
CA ARG A 216 10.85 9.81 -12.52
C ARG A 216 11.61 9.77 -11.21
N LYS A 217 12.36 8.69 -10.96
CA LYS A 217 13.26 8.58 -9.80
C LYS A 217 14.28 9.72 -9.79
N GLN A 218 14.99 9.92 -10.88
CA GLN A 218 15.96 10.99 -11.01
C GLN A 218 15.32 12.39 -10.83
N GLN A 219 14.15 12.62 -11.45
CA GLN A 219 13.43 13.89 -11.31
C GLN A 219 13.08 14.21 -9.86
N ILE A 220 12.51 13.25 -9.12
CA ILE A 220 12.10 13.45 -7.72
C ILE A 220 13.32 13.54 -6.81
N ALA A 221 14.32 12.69 -6.99
CA ALA A 221 15.57 12.72 -6.22
C ALA A 221 16.27 14.09 -6.39
N THR A 222 16.39 14.59 -7.62
CA THR A 222 16.95 15.90 -7.90
C THR A 222 16.15 17.02 -7.24
N ALA A 223 14.82 16.98 -7.32
CA ALA A 223 13.97 17.99 -6.70
C ALA A 223 14.16 18.02 -5.17
N ILE A 224 14.20 16.85 -4.51
CA ILE A 224 14.42 16.75 -3.05
C ILE A 224 15.84 17.23 -2.68
N ALA A 225 16.87 16.81 -3.44
CA ALA A 225 18.25 17.19 -3.19
C ALA A 225 18.50 18.70 -3.37
N SER A 226 17.75 19.34 -4.26
CA SER A 226 17.86 20.78 -4.55
C SER A 226 17.06 21.66 -3.59
N GLU A 227 16.18 21.06 -2.75
CA GLU A 227 15.35 21.84 -1.83
C GLU A 227 16.12 22.22 -0.57
N PRO A 228 16.38 23.52 -0.32
CA PRO A 228 17.12 23.95 0.87
C PRO A 228 16.38 23.59 2.15
N GLY A 229 17.08 22.98 3.11
CA GLY A 229 16.55 22.66 4.43
C GLY A 229 15.81 21.32 4.55
N LEU A 230 15.68 20.54 3.49
CA LEU A 230 15.27 19.14 3.59
C LEU A 230 16.48 18.25 3.93
N PRO A 231 16.41 17.41 4.98
CA PRO A 231 17.44 16.41 5.28
C PRO A 231 17.52 15.37 4.15
N LYS A 232 18.72 15.16 3.61
CA LYS A 232 18.91 14.22 2.47
C LYS A 232 18.72 12.75 2.87
N ASP A 233 18.98 12.43 4.11
CA ASP A 233 18.92 11.08 4.70
C ASP A 233 17.51 10.66 5.11
N LEU A 234 16.56 11.61 5.19
CA LEU A 234 15.18 11.32 5.54
C LEU A 234 14.39 10.67 4.39
N PHE A 235 14.76 10.97 3.14
CA PHE A 235 14.00 10.60 1.96
C PHE A 235 14.78 9.62 1.08
N THR A 236 14.12 8.57 0.63
CA THR A 236 14.63 7.63 -0.36
C THR A 236 13.69 7.60 -1.56
N VAL A 237 14.23 7.67 -2.78
CA VAL A 237 13.43 7.52 -4.00
C VAL A 237 13.82 6.20 -4.66
N THR A 238 12.84 5.33 -4.89
CA THR A 238 13.07 4.00 -5.45
C THR A 238 12.01 3.63 -6.48
N THR A 239 12.32 2.71 -7.37
CA THR A 239 11.36 2.16 -8.32
C THR A 239 10.68 0.90 -7.80
N MET A 240 9.56 0.51 -8.42
CA MET A 240 8.90 -0.76 -8.11
C MET A 240 9.83 -1.97 -8.31
N ALA A 241 10.74 -1.90 -9.29
CA ALA A 241 11.71 -2.97 -9.55
C ALA A 241 12.75 -3.11 -8.43
N GLU A 242 13.08 -2.02 -7.78
CA GLU A 242 14.09 -1.95 -6.71
C GLU A 242 13.48 -2.11 -5.29
N LEU A 243 12.15 -2.10 -5.16
CA LEU A 243 11.47 -2.12 -3.86
C LEU A 243 11.91 -3.30 -2.96
N HIS A 244 12.27 -4.43 -3.58
CA HIS A 244 12.78 -5.60 -2.86
C HIS A 244 14.11 -5.34 -2.15
N LEU A 245 14.92 -4.38 -2.63
CA LEU A 245 16.19 -4.01 -1.99
C LEU A 245 15.97 -3.34 -0.63
N LEU A 246 14.90 -2.54 -0.47
CA LEU A 246 14.53 -1.98 0.83
C LEU A 246 14.25 -3.04 1.88
N VAL A 247 13.66 -4.17 1.46
CA VAL A 247 13.36 -5.28 2.38
C VAL A 247 14.60 -6.10 2.70
N ARG A 248 15.56 -6.17 1.76
CA ARG A 248 16.80 -6.93 1.92
C ARG A 248 17.85 -6.16 2.70
N ASP A 249 18.08 -4.91 2.34
CA ASP A 249 19.27 -4.13 2.72
C ASP A 249 18.94 -2.93 3.63
N GLY A 250 17.66 -2.62 3.84
CA GLY A 250 17.25 -1.39 4.51
C GLY A 250 17.24 -0.15 3.58
N PRO A 251 17.01 1.05 4.13
CA PRO A 251 16.97 2.28 3.36
C PRO A 251 18.38 2.65 2.89
N ALA A 252 18.60 2.69 1.58
CA ALA A 252 19.84 3.19 1.03
C ALA A 252 19.96 4.71 1.28
N PRO A 253 21.11 5.22 1.72
CA PRO A 253 21.34 6.66 1.76
C PRO A 253 21.25 7.22 0.34
N ASN A 254 20.59 8.37 0.18
CA ASN A 254 20.61 9.09 -1.10
C ASN A 254 22.05 9.56 -1.36
N THR A 255 22.73 8.90 -2.30
CA THR A 255 24.05 9.32 -2.82
C THR A 255 23.87 10.43 -3.84
#